data_bee8d0ea7931f46f21dd2ae7c122a4e3
#
_entry.id   bee8d0ea7931f46f21dd2ae7c122a4e3
#
_cell.length_a   1.000
_cell.length_b   1.000
_cell.length_c   1.000
_cell.angle_alpha   90.00
_cell.angle_beta   90.00
_cell.angle_gamma   90.00
#
_symmetry.space_group_name_H-M   'P 1'
#
loop_
_entity.id
_entity.type
_entity.pdbx_description
1 polymer ?
#
loop_
_entity_poly.entity_id
_entity_poly.type
_entity_poly.pdbx_seq_one_letter_code
_entity_poly.pdbx_strand_id
1 'polypeptide(L)'
;MRKLVIAVIAALVLGSSAAFAHQPVVLLDTDTTAAKGPLLVDGTVSFAIRASFTKSGQKKAFRALFQEGDGLAVQYLIVDKKPENALKSSQLPTVEITGPGGFKTTIKINERVKFYEPYGRTNYLYLARYSGVAKAGIYSFVITSKAKSSITVAVGEQEIAGQVVRGAYVAPTPTPTPTPTPTPTPTPTPTPPPTPTPTPTPTPTPTPTPTPTPTPTPTPTPTPTPTPTPTVAGYTMAQVMANNTAQSCWTVVDGYVYNLTSWINSHPGGSGAILFLCGTDGTNAFSAQHQNQARPAIRLDTYRLGPLNK
;
A
#
# COMPACT_ATOMS: atom_id res chain seq x y z
N MET A 1 26.99 -36.43 -47.43
CA MET A 1 25.92 -35.45 -47.18
C MET A 1 25.74 -35.25 -45.68
N ARG A 2 26.38 -34.22 -45.13
CA ARG A 2 26.33 -33.91 -43.67
C ARG A 2 25.16 -32.95 -43.45
N LYS A 3 24.16 -33.40 -42.71
CA LYS A 3 23.03 -32.57 -42.27
C LYS A 3 23.49 -31.69 -41.11
N LEU A 4 23.55 -30.37 -41.37
CA LEU A 4 23.82 -29.35 -40.39
C LEU A 4 22.54 -29.12 -39.56
N VAL A 5 22.53 -29.47 -38.29
CA VAL A 5 21.46 -29.16 -37.34
C VAL A 5 21.77 -27.81 -36.74
N ILE A 6 21.02 -26.78 -37.11
CA ILE A 6 21.11 -25.46 -36.48
C ILE A 6 20.19 -25.47 -35.27
N ALA A 7 20.80 -25.49 -34.08
CA ALA A 7 20.10 -25.29 -32.82
C ALA A 7 19.88 -23.80 -32.62
N VAL A 8 18.64 -23.34 -32.73
CA VAL A 8 18.24 -21.97 -32.34
C VAL A 8 18.10 -21.95 -30.83
N ILE A 9 19.08 -21.37 -30.15
CA ILE A 9 18.97 -21.03 -28.72
C ILE A 9 18.15 -19.75 -28.62
N ALA A 10 16.90 -19.89 -28.28
CA ALA A 10 16.06 -18.74 -27.86
C ALA A 10 16.57 -18.27 -26.48
N ALA A 11 17.35 -17.18 -26.46
CA ALA A 11 17.73 -16.49 -25.24
C ALA A 11 16.46 -15.84 -24.67
N LEU A 12 15.88 -16.47 -23.64
CA LEU A 12 14.84 -15.88 -22.81
C LEU A 12 15.49 -14.78 -21.98
N VAL A 13 15.40 -13.53 -22.47
CA VAL A 13 15.76 -12.36 -21.65
C VAL A 13 14.66 -12.23 -20.61
N LEU A 14 14.88 -12.87 -19.45
CA LEU A 14 14.15 -12.59 -18.24
C LEU A 14 14.53 -11.16 -17.84
N GLY A 15 13.68 -10.20 -18.22
CA GLY A 15 13.74 -8.85 -17.68
C GLY A 15 13.51 -8.94 -16.18
N SER A 16 14.59 -8.98 -15.39
CA SER A 16 14.51 -8.74 -13.96
C SER A 16 13.97 -7.33 -13.79
N SER A 17 12.69 -7.20 -13.39
CA SER A 17 12.15 -5.97 -12.86
C SER A 17 13.04 -5.61 -11.68
N ALA A 18 13.94 -4.64 -11.85
CA ALA A 18 14.72 -4.10 -10.74
C ALA A 18 13.69 -3.54 -9.75
N ALA A 19 13.59 -4.16 -8.58
CA ALA A 19 12.89 -3.58 -7.45
C ALA A 19 13.66 -2.31 -7.09
N PHE A 20 13.09 -1.17 -7.43
CA PHE A 20 13.69 0.12 -7.14
C PHE A 20 13.35 0.49 -5.70
N ALA A 21 14.29 0.29 -4.77
CA ALA A 21 14.32 1.13 -3.58
C ALA A 21 14.29 2.59 -4.05
N HIS A 22 13.80 3.50 -3.25
CA HIS A 22 13.66 4.95 -3.51
C HIS A 22 14.60 5.47 -4.60
N GLN A 23 14.05 5.96 -5.70
CA GLN A 23 14.85 6.46 -6.83
C GLN A 23 15.69 7.66 -6.39
N PRO A 24 17.04 7.59 -6.45
CA PRO A 24 17.89 8.66 -5.94
C PRO A 24 17.92 9.88 -6.86
N VAL A 25 17.72 11.05 -6.29
CA VAL A 25 17.85 12.35 -6.97
C VAL A 25 18.81 13.23 -6.17
N VAL A 26 19.92 13.62 -6.78
CA VAL A 26 20.91 14.51 -6.12
C VAL A 26 20.61 15.95 -6.49
N LEU A 27 20.45 16.81 -5.48
CA LEU A 27 20.29 18.24 -5.68
C LEU A 27 21.66 18.89 -5.93
N LEU A 28 21.75 19.60 -7.03
CA LEU A 28 22.94 20.34 -7.45
C LEU A 28 23.09 21.66 -6.66
N ASP A 29 24.25 22.28 -6.71
CA ASP A 29 24.46 23.60 -6.09
C ASP A 29 23.70 24.72 -6.81
N THR A 30 23.29 24.48 -8.06
CA THR A 30 22.44 25.38 -8.85
C THR A 30 20.96 25.30 -8.49
N ASP A 31 20.51 24.24 -7.79
CA ASP A 31 19.10 24.00 -7.43
C ASP A 31 18.67 24.88 -6.24
N THR A 32 18.97 26.17 -6.26
CA THR A 32 18.80 27.09 -5.13
C THR A 32 17.37 27.56 -4.89
N THR A 33 16.48 27.35 -5.84
CA THR A 33 15.06 27.70 -5.77
C THR A 33 14.22 26.58 -6.35
N ALA A 34 12.93 26.52 -5.99
CA ALA A 34 12.00 25.53 -6.54
C ALA A 34 11.97 25.53 -8.09
N ALA A 35 12.01 26.72 -8.71
CA ALA A 35 12.01 26.84 -10.16
C ALA A 35 13.28 26.28 -10.82
N LYS A 36 14.44 26.39 -10.17
CA LYS A 36 15.73 25.87 -10.66
C LYS A 36 15.93 24.39 -10.35
N GLY A 37 15.31 23.91 -9.28
CA GLY A 37 15.41 22.50 -8.86
C GLY A 37 14.61 21.56 -9.74
N PRO A 38 14.86 20.25 -9.60
CA PRO A 38 14.13 19.23 -10.34
C PRO A 38 12.65 19.19 -9.96
N LEU A 39 11.82 18.73 -10.89
CA LEU A 39 10.43 18.37 -10.68
C LEU A 39 10.29 16.85 -10.71
N LEU A 40 9.74 16.28 -9.66
CA LEU A 40 9.21 14.92 -9.63
C LEU A 40 7.84 14.98 -10.31
N VAL A 41 7.69 14.32 -11.46
CA VAL A 41 6.47 14.42 -12.29
C VAL A 41 5.27 13.75 -11.62
N ASP A 42 5.56 12.81 -10.72
CA ASP A 42 4.59 12.18 -9.83
C ASP A 42 5.17 12.12 -8.43
N GLY A 43 4.61 12.89 -7.50
CA GLY A 43 5.06 12.97 -6.12
C GLY A 43 4.66 11.77 -5.27
N THR A 44 3.84 10.85 -5.78
CA THR A 44 3.50 9.60 -5.09
C THR A 44 4.55 8.52 -5.28
N VAL A 45 5.38 8.65 -6.34
CA VAL A 45 6.49 7.74 -6.60
C VAL A 45 7.61 7.96 -5.58
N SER A 46 8.24 6.88 -5.18
CA SER A 46 9.27 6.85 -4.14
C SER A 46 10.60 7.40 -4.63
N PHE A 47 10.94 8.63 -4.20
CA PHE A 47 12.20 9.31 -4.51
C PHE A 47 13.01 9.59 -3.25
N ALA A 48 14.33 9.37 -3.29
CA ALA A 48 15.28 9.79 -2.27
C ALA A 48 16.05 11.04 -2.73
N ILE A 49 15.61 12.21 -2.28
CA ILE A 49 16.21 13.50 -2.64
C ILE A 49 17.40 13.75 -1.72
N ARG A 50 18.60 13.68 -2.26
CA ARG A 50 19.85 13.88 -1.53
C ARG A 50 20.33 15.31 -1.65
N ALA A 51 20.59 15.95 -0.51
CA ALA A 51 21.09 17.32 -0.46
C ALA A 51 22.31 17.42 0.47
N SER A 52 23.41 17.98 -0.02
CA SER A 52 24.61 18.24 0.74
C SER A 52 24.88 19.73 0.81
N PHE A 53 25.34 20.21 1.96
CA PHE A 53 25.63 21.60 2.26
C PHE A 53 26.98 21.76 2.90
N THR A 54 27.72 22.79 2.51
CA THR A 54 29.07 23.08 3.01
C THR A 54 29.08 24.12 4.14
N LYS A 55 28.03 24.95 4.24
CA LYS A 55 27.90 26.01 5.25
C LYS A 55 26.44 26.32 5.57
N SER A 56 26.23 27.05 6.65
CA SER A 56 24.90 27.57 7.03
C SER A 56 24.35 28.54 5.99
N GLY A 57 23.03 28.61 5.86
CA GLY A 57 22.30 29.56 5.00
C GLY A 57 22.21 29.14 3.54
N GLN A 58 22.87 28.07 3.11
CA GLN A 58 22.70 27.55 1.75
C GLN A 58 21.29 27.01 1.57
N LYS A 59 20.72 27.22 0.37
CA LYS A 59 19.40 26.69 0.01
C LYS A 59 19.54 25.72 -1.15
N LYS A 60 18.78 24.61 -1.09
CA LYS A 60 18.49 23.72 -2.21
C LYS A 60 17.00 23.44 -2.23
N ALA A 61 16.45 23.26 -3.43
CA ALA A 61 15.03 23.10 -3.58
C ALA A 61 14.69 22.13 -4.72
N PHE A 62 13.49 21.58 -4.65
CA PHE A 62 12.90 20.76 -5.70
C PHE A 62 11.38 20.92 -5.70
N ARG A 63 10.72 20.32 -6.66
CA ARG A 63 9.26 20.32 -6.79
C ARG A 63 8.74 18.90 -6.94
N ALA A 64 7.47 18.68 -6.58
CA ALA A 64 6.74 17.45 -6.86
C ALA A 64 5.32 17.78 -7.30
N LEU A 65 4.83 17.10 -8.33
CA LEU A 65 3.46 17.23 -8.81
C LEU A 65 2.59 16.17 -8.14
N PHE A 66 1.42 16.58 -7.66
CA PHE A 66 0.42 15.69 -7.09
C PHE A 66 -0.94 15.93 -7.74
N GLN A 67 -1.78 14.91 -7.77
CA GLN A 67 -3.18 15.00 -8.12
C GLN A 67 -4.04 15.26 -6.87
N GLU A 68 -5.31 15.61 -7.08
CA GLU A 68 -6.26 15.76 -5.98
C GLU A 68 -6.46 14.42 -5.25
N GLY A 69 -6.28 14.43 -3.94
CA GLY A 69 -6.43 13.24 -3.12
C GLY A 69 -5.19 12.36 -2.97
N ASP A 70 -4.10 12.64 -3.68
CA ASP A 70 -2.84 11.90 -3.54
C ASP A 70 -2.29 11.93 -2.11
N GLY A 71 -1.57 10.87 -1.74
CA GLY A 71 -0.83 10.85 -0.48
C GLY A 71 0.42 11.73 -0.56
N LEU A 72 0.47 12.82 0.22
CA LEU A 72 1.68 13.61 0.42
C LEU A 72 2.50 13.00 1.55
N ALA A 73 3.34 12.02 1.23
CA ALA A 73 4.24 11.37 2.16
C ALA A 73 5.65 11.96 2.03
N VAL A 74 6.22 12.41 3.17
CA VAL A 74 7.56 12.99 3.22
C VAL A 74 8.30 12.47 4.43
N GLN A 75 9.51 11.96 4.22
CA GLN A 75 10.37 11.46 5.28
C GLN A 75 11.68 12.22 5.26
N TYR A 76 12.18 12.56 6.45
CA TYR A 76 13.45 13.24 6.62
C TYR A 76 14.45 12.30 7.29
N LEU A 77 15.56 12.02 6.59
CA LEU A 77 16.58 11.07 7.02
C LEU A 77 17.98 11.68 6.96
N ILE A 78 18.87 11.14 7.79
CA ILE A 78 20.32 11.29 7.65
C ILE A 78 20.97 9.91 7.66
N VAL A 79 22.15 9.79 7.07
CA VAL A 79 22.96 8.57 7.21
C VAL A 79 23.40 8.43 8.66
N ASP A 80 23.28 7.23 9.25
CA ASP A 80 23.75 6.95 10.62
C ASP A 80 25.28 6.79 10.66
N LYS A 81 25.97 7.86 10.28
CA LYS A 81 27.43 7.96 10.26
C LYS A 81 27.85 9.39 10.59
N LYS A 82 28.98 9.56 11.26
CA LYS A 82 29.59 10.90 11.47
C LYS A 82 29.97 11.55 10.13
N PRO A 83 29.79 12.88 10.01
CA PRO A 83 29.37 13.83 11.06
C PRO A 83 27.85 13.89 11.26
N GLU A 84 27.01 13.44 10.32
CA GLU A 84 25.57 13.68 10.26
C GLU A 84 24.85 13.21 11.54
N ASN A 85 25.13 11.99 12.00
CA ASN A 85 24.48 11.42 13.18
C ASN A 85 24.87 12.08 14.50
N ALA A 86 25.93 12.89 14.52
CA ALA A 86 26.37 13.67 15.70
C ALA A 86 25.73 15.08 15.75
N LEU A 87 25.09 15.54 14.65
CA LEU A 87 24.47 16.86 14.60
C LEU A 87 23.23 16.90 15.50
N LYS A 88 23.10 17.99 16.26
CA LYS A 88 21.86 18.31 17.00
C LYS A 88 20.74 18.70 16.02
N SER A 89 19.49 18.50 16.41
CA SER A 89 18.34 18.89 15.57
C SER A 89 18.37 20.37 15.16
N SER A 90 18.93 21.24 16.00
CA SER A 90 19.10 22.67 15.71
C SER A 90 20.15 22.97 14.63
N GLN A 91 21.04 22.04 14.34
CA GLN A 91 22.09 22.15 13.33
C GLN A 91 21.72 21.54 11.97
N LEU A 92 20.66 20.73 11.98
CA LEU A 92 20.15 20.07 10.78
C LEU A 92 19.34 21.04 9.91
N PRO A 93 19.36 20.90 8.58
CA PRO A 93 18.57 21.71 7.66
C PRO A 93 17.09 21.71 7.98
N THR A 94 16.43 22.83 7.75
CA THR A 94 14.96 22.92 7.74
C THR A 94 14.43 22.55 6.36
N VAL A 95 13.30 21.85 6.30
CA VAL A 95 12.58 21.54 5.08
C VAL A 95 11.21 22.21 5.16
N GLU A 96 11.00 23.22 4.33
CA GLU A 96 9.72 23.92 4.17
C GLU A 96 9.04 23.39 2.92
N ILE A 97 7.73 23.11 3.01
CA ILE A 97 6.89 22.66 1.91
C ILE A 97 5.78 23.66 1.71
N THR A 98 5.60 24.14 0.48
CA THR A 98 4.49 24.98 0.07
C THR A 98 3.76 24.35 -1.11
N GLY A 99 2.45 24.57 -1.24
CA GLY A 99 1.64 23.96 -2.27
C GLY A 99 0.35 24.71 -2.57
N PRO A 100 -0.51 24.14 -3.40
CA PRO A 100 -1.80 24.70 -3.79
C PRO A 100 -2.70 25.06 -2.60
N GLY A 101 -3.58 26.06 -2.80
CA GLY A 101 -4.52 26.49 -1.77
C GLY A 101 -3.87 27.14 -0.54
N GLY A 102 -2.67 27.70 -0.68
CA GLY A 102 -1.94 28.32 0.42
C GLY A 102 -1.32 27.31 1.40
N PHE A 103 -1.22 26.04 1.00
CA PHE A 103 -0.59 25.02 1.84
C PHE A 103 0.85 25.42 2.18
N LYS A 104 1.17 25.38 3.46
CA LYS A 104 2.52 25.63 3.97
C LYS A 104 2.76 24.82 5.23
N THR A 105 3.88 24.10 5.27
CA THR A 105 4.33 23.38 6.45
C THR A 105 5.85 23.34 6.52
N THR A 106 6.38 23.10 7.70
CA THR A 106 7.81 22.84 7.93
C THR A 106 7.94 21.49 8.61
N ILE A 107 8.77 20.63 8.08
CA ILE A 107 9.01 19.30 8.65
C ILE A 107 9.69 19.48 10.02
N LYS A 108 9.01 19.00 11.07
CA LYS A 108 9.50 19.08 12.44
C LYS A 108 10.30 17.81 12.76
N ILE A 109 11.57 17.98 13.12
CA ILE A 109 12.41 16.88 13.60
C ILE A 109 11.90 16.48 14.99
N ASN A 110 11.31 15.30 15.10
CA ASN A 110 10.65 14.80 16.32
C ASN A 110 10.96 13.34 16.66
N GLU A 111 11.79 12.69 15.85
CA GLU A 111 12.21 11.31 16.07
C GLU A 111 13.71 11.13 15.77
N ARG A 112 14.27 9.99 16.16
CA ARG A 112 15.62 9.57 15.81
C ARG A 112 15.67 8.05 15.82
N VAL A 113 15.04 7.43 14.81
CA VAL A 113 14.80 5.99 14.72
C VAL A 113 15.75 5.39 13.69
N LYS A 114 16.45 4.33 14.08
CA LYS A 114 17.36 3.61 13.17
C LYS A 114 16.58 2.87 12.11
N PHE A 115 17.08 2.95 10.88
CA PHE A 115 16.56 2.24 9.74
C PHE A 115 17.72 1.70 8.89
N TYR A 116 17.72 0.41 8.63
CA TYR A 116 18.65 -0.21 7.70
C TYR A 116 17.98 -0.31 6.33
N GLU A 117 18.55 0.35 5.33
CA GLU A 117 18.12 0.26 3.95
C GLU A 117 18.92 -0.86 3.25
N PRO A 118 18.29 -2.02 2.94
CA PRO A 118 19.01 -3.21 2.50
C PRO A 118 19.57 -3.10 1.09
N TYR A 119 18.98 -2.28 0.23
CA TYR A 119 19.39 -2.14 -1.16
C TYR A 119 20.72 -1.41 -1.30
N GLY A 120 20.83 -0.23 -0.69
CA GLY A 120 22.08 0.53 -0.61
C GLY A 120 22.99 0.09 0.55
N ARG A 121 22.58 -0.90 1.32
CA ARG A 121 23.28 -1.41 2.52
C ARG A 121 23.70 -0.28 3.47
N THR A 122 22.80 0.67 3.66
CA THR A 122 23.08 1.89 4.40
C THR A 122 22.18 2.01 5.62
N ASN A 123 22.79 2.32 6.78
CA ASN A 123 22.05 2.66 7.98
C ASN A 123 21.66 4.14 7.97
N TYR A 124 20.41 4.42 8.19
CA TYR A 124 19.84 5.76 8.31
C TYR A 124 19.24 6.01 9.69
N LEU A 125 19.03 7.27 10.00
CA LEU A 125 18.16 7.72 11.09
C LEU A 125 17.00 8.47 10.47
N TYR A 126 15.77 8.02 10.72
CA TYR A 126 14.58 8.82 10.52
C TYR A 126 14.56 9.93 11.56
N LEU A 127 14.38 11.15 11.12
CA LEU A 127 14.30 12.34 11.96
C LEU A 127 12.90 12.94 11.99
N ALA A 128 12.11 12.69 10.96
CA ALA A 128 10.71 13.09 10.88
C ALA A 128 9.98 12.32 9.78
N ARG A 129 8.67 12.14 9.96
CA ARG A 129 7.74 11.65 8.94
C ARG A 129 6.54 12.57 8.91
N TYR A 130 6.14 12.95 7.71
CA TYR A 130 4.96 13.74 7.45
C TYR A 130 4.04 12.99 6.50
N SER A 131 2.76 12.97 6.78
CA SER A 131 1.74 12.40 5.92
C SER A 131 0.54 13.34 5.86
N GLY A 132 0.02 13.57 4.67
CA GLY A 132 -1.14 14.40 4.41
C GLY A 132 -1.83 13.98 3.12
N VAL A 133 -2.89 14.68 2.77
CA VAL A 133 -3.59 14.54 1.49
C VAL A 133 -3.27 15.77 0.66
N ALA A 134 -2.81 15.56 -0.58
CA ALA A 134 -2.47 16.63 -1.49
C ALA A 134 -3.71 17.17 -2.21
N LYS A 135 -3.68 18.46 -2.52
CA LYS A 135 -4.49 19.07 -3.57
C LYS A 135 -3.73 18.99 -4.89
N ALA A 136 -4.47 18.95 -6.01
CA ALA A 136 -3.86 18.93 -7.33
C ALA A 136 -2.95 20.14 -7.55
N GLY A 137 -1.72 19.87 -8.02
CA GLY A 137 -0.75 20.88 -8.39
C GLY A 137 0.67 20.63 -7.90
N ILE A 138 1.53 21.61 -8.09
CA ILE A 138 2.96 21.50 -7.80
C ILE A 138 3.24 21.99 -6.37
N TYR A 139 3.89 21.13 -5.61
CA TYR A 139 4.46 21.42 -4.30
C TYR A 139 5.92 21.79 -4.43
N SER A 140 6.36 22.81 -3.69
CA SER A 140 7.74 23.27 -3.64
C SER A 140 8.36 22.90 -2.30
N PHE A 141 9.52 22.27 -2.34
CA PHE A 141 10.30 21.86 -1.18
C PHE A 141 11.57 22.71 -1.13
N VAL A 142 11.73 23.48 -0.07
CA VAL A 142 12.91 24.33 0.15
C VAL A 142 13.67 23.84 1.37
N ILE A 143 14.92 23.46 1.15
CA ILE A 143 15.83 22.97 2.19
C ILE A 143 16.82 24.09 2.49
N THR A 144 16.85 24.55 3.75
CA THR A 144 17.79 25.60 4.19
C THR A 144 18.74 25.02 5.23
N SER A 145 20.02 25.04 4.93
CA SER A 145 21.06 24.53 5.82
C SER A 145 21.28 25.41 7.04
N LYS A 146 21.63 24.79 8.17
CA LYS A 146 22.04 25.47 9.41
C LYS A 146 23.49 25.21 9.78
N ALA A 147 24.09 24.16 9.19
CA ALA A 147 25.49 23.80 9.32
C ALA A 147 25.92 22.98 8.08
N LYS A 148 27.22 22.66 7.99
CA LYS A 148 27.68 21.64 7.05
C LYS A 148 27.00 20.32 7.35
N SER A 149 26.30 19.73 6.38
CA SER A 149 25.52 18.49 6.57
C SER A 149 25.08 17.90 5.24
N SER A 150 24.77 16.60 5.27
CA SER A 150 24.10 15.91 4.17
C SER A 150 22.83 15.27 4.70
N ILE A 151 21.75 15.40 3.94
CA ILE A 151 20.43 14.85 4.30
C ILE A 151 19.78 14.13 3.13
N THR A 152 18.80 13.32 3.43
CA THR A 152 17.87 12.75 2.45
C THR A 152 16.45 13.17 2.82
N VAL A 153 15.71 13.68 1.84
CA VAL A 153 14.26 13.88 1.93
C VAL A 153 13.62 12.86 1.00
N ALA A 154 12.98 11.85 1.56
CA ALA A 154 12.22 10.90 0.77
C ALA A 154 10.81 11.45 0.54
N VAL A 155 10.31 11.33 -0.69
CA VAL A 155 8.97 11.77 -1.11
C VAL A 155 8.31 10.63 -1.84
N GLY A 156 7.03 10.38 -1.54
CA GLY A 156 6.26 9.31 -2.14
C GLY A 156 6.56 7.93 -1.54
N GLU A 157 5.72 6.96 -1.88
CA GLU A 157 5.76 5.61 -1.32
C GLU A 157 5.62 4.52 -2.41
N GLN A 158 5.36 4.90 -3.68
CA GLN A 158 5.21 3.93 -4.77
C GLN A 158 6.57 3.57 -5.35
N GLU A 159 6.98 2.33 -5.19
CA GLU A 159 8.27 1.81 -5.71
C GLU A 159 8.15 1.42 -7.19
N ILE A 160 7.85 2.40 -8.02
CA ILE A 160 7.83 2.29 -9.48
C ILE A 160 8.83 3.28 -10.09
N ALA A 161 9.17 3.09 -11.37
CA ALA A 161 10.02 4.04 -12.08
C ALA A 161 9.31 5.39 -12.21
N GLY A 162 9.92 6.45 -11.69
CA GLY A 162 9.40 7.81 -11.76
C GLY A 162 10.20 8.69 -12.72
N GLN A 163 9.55 9.75 -13.18
CA GLN A 163 10.18 10.74 -14.06
C GLN A 163 10.61 11.97 -13.27
N VAL A 164 11.84 12.44 -13.53
CA VAL A 164 12.39 13.66 -12.96
C VAL A 164 12.76 14.60 -14.11
N VAL A 165 12.25 15.82 -14.07
CA VAL A 165 12.48 16.85 -15.10
C VAL A 165 13.22 18.04 -14.50
N ARG A 166 14.23 18.55 -15.20
CA ARG A 166 14.90 19.81 -14.88
C ARG A 166 14.53 20.86 -15.92
N GLY A 167 14.25 22.09 -15.44
CA GLY A 167 13.82 23.18 -16.30
C GLY A 167 12.30 23.33 -16.40
N ALA A 168 11.83 23.91 -17.53
CA ALA A 168 10.41 24.09 -17.80
C ALA A 168 9.74 22.74 -18.02
N TYR A 169 8.65 22.51 -17.30
CA TYR A 169 7.79 21.32 -17.49
C TYR A 169 6.46 21.79 -18.06
N VAL A 170 6.11 21.25 -19.21
CA VAL A 170 4.76 21.37 -19.79
C VAL A 170 4.06 20.06 -19.48
N ALA A 171 3.05 20.12 -18.64
CA ALA A 171 2.22 18.96 -18.38
C ALA A 171 1.62 18.44 -19.69
N PRO A 172 1.61 17.14 -19.97
CA PRO A 172 0.90 16.61 -21.10
C PRO A 172 -0.57 17.07 -21.00
N THR A 173 -1.10 17.60 -22.10
CA THR A 173 -2.53 17.92 -22.16
C THR A 173 -3.30 16.63 -21.86
N PRO A 174 -4.24 16.64 -20.92
CA PRO A 174 -5.00 15.42 -20.64
C PRO A 174 -5.65 14.94 -21.93
N THR A 175 -5.29 13.74 -22.34
CA THR A 175 -6.01 13.08 -23.46
C THR A 175 -7.46 12.98 -23.00
N PRO A 176 -8.44 13.46 -23.80
CA PRO A 176 -9.83 13.36 -23.39
C PRO A 176 -10.13 11.90 -23.08
N THR A 177 -10.54 11.65 -21.87
CA THR A 177 -11.03 10.33 -21.45
C THR A 177 -12.14 9.96 -22.44
N PRO A 178 -12.08 8.81 -23.12
CA PRO A 178 -13.15 8.41 -24.01
C PRO A 178 -14.46 8.47 -23.23
N THR A 179 -15.39 9.28 -23.71
CA THR A 179 -16.74 9.33 -23.15
C THR A 179 -17.28 7.90 -23.14
N PRO A 180 -17.74 7.39 -22.00
CA PRO A 180 -18.24 6.03 -21.95
C PRO A 180 -19.32 5.88 -23.02
N THR A 181 -19.10 4.96 -23.93
CA THR A 181 -20.13 4.58 -24.92
C THR A 181 -21.36 4.17 -24.13
N PRO A 182 -22.55 4.74 -24.41
CA PRO A 182 -23.74 4.37 -23.68
C PRO A 182 -23.91 2.85 -23.74
N THR A 183 -23.92 2.22 -22.59
CA THR A 183 -24.21 0.79 -22.48
C THR A 183 -25.59 0.57 -23.09
N PRO A 184 -25.75 -0.37 -24.05
CA PRO A 184 -27.07 -0.62 -24.64
C PRO A 184 -28.05 -0.91 -23.50
N THR A 185 -29.14 -0.15 -23.49
CA THR A 185 -30.26 -0.38 -22.55
C THR A 185 -30.73 -1.82 -22.74
N PRO A 186 -30.80 -2.62 -21.66
CA PRO A 186 -31.27 -4.00 -21.81
C PRO A 186 -32.65 -4.00 -22.48
N THR A 187 -32.75 -4.73 -23.57
CA THR A 187 -34.04 -4.99 -24.24
C THR A 187 -34.97 -5.64 -23.21
N PRO A 188 -36.20 -5.16 -23.03
CA PRO A 188 -37.10 -5.76 -22.05
C PRO A 188 -37.26 -7.24 -22.34
N THR A 189 -36.91 -8.08 -21.39
CA THR A 189 -37.16 -9.53 -21.46
C THR A 189 -38.67 -9.75 -21.61
N PRO A 190 -39.11 -10.58 -22.57
CA PRO A 190 -40.53 -10.87 -22.72
C PRO A 190 -41.07 -11.39 -21.42
N THR A 191 -42.16 -10.79 -20.96
CA THR A 191 -42.91 -11.22 -19.77
C THR A 191 -43.36 -12.67 -19.96
N PRO A 192 -43.03 -13.59 -19.09
CA PRO A 192 -43.51 -14.97 -19.22
C PRO A 192 -45.06 -14.99 -19.22
N PRO A 193 -45.66 -15.93 -19.96
CA PRO A 193 -47.11 -16.10 -19.96
C PRO A 193 -47.63 -16.33 -18.52
N PRO A 194 -48.83 -15.89 -18.18
CA PRO A 194 -49.39 -16.11 -16.86
C PRO A 194 -49.44 -17.60 -16.53
N THR A 195 -48.87 -17.96 -15.39
CA THR A 195 -48.94 -19.32 -14.85
C THR A 195 -50.41 -19.68 -14.62
N PRO A 196 -50.88 -20.86 -15.06
CA PRO A 196 -52.26 -21.25 -14.83
C PRO A 196 -52.57 -21.24 -13.32
N THR A 197 -53.70 -20.62 -12.97
CA THR A 197 -54.18 -20.56 -11.59
C THR A 197 -54.45 -21.99 -11.11
N PRO A 198 -53.94 -22.40 -9.95
CA PRO A 198 -54.18 -23.76 -9.45
C PRO A 198 -55.67 -23.96 -9.19
N THR A 199 -56.18 -25.07 -9.70
CA THR A 199 -57.52 -25.54 -9.44
C THR A 199 -57.65 -25.80 -7.92
N PRO A 200 -58.75 -25.36 -7.25
CA PRO A 200 -58.89 -25.59 -5.83
C PRO A 200 -58.90 -27.09 -5.51
N THR A 201 -57.99 -27.49 -4.65
CA THR A 201 -57.91 -28.86 -4.11
C THR A 201 -59.12 -29.08 -3.24
N PRO A 202 -59.80 -30.25 -3.34
CA PRO A 202 -60.97 -30.53 -2.49
C PRO A 202 -60.59 -30.51 -1.00
N THR A 203 -61.40 -29.84 -0.18
CA THR A 203 -61.21 -29.74 1.25
C THR A 203 -61.26 -31.14 1.87
N PRO A 204 -60.25 -31.59 2.65
CA PRO A 204 -60.31 -32.89 3.29
C PRO A 204 -61.45 -32.98 4.28
N THR A 205 -62.16 -34.08 4.23
CA THR A 205 -63.21 -34.43 5.21
C THR A 205 -62.57 -34.54 6.61
N PRO A 206 -63.20 -34.02 7.67
CA PRO A 206 -62.61 -34.08 9.01
C PRO A 206 -62.46 -35.54 9.46
N THR A 207 -61.23 -35.92 9.79
CA THR A 207 -60.88 -37.20 10.42
C THR A 207 -61.38 -37.17 11.87
N PRO A 208 -61.92 -38.27 12.37
CA PRO A 208 -62.41 -38.34 13.76
C PRO A 208 -61.27 -38.08 14.73
N THR A 209 -61.55 -37.23 15.74
CA THR A 209 -60.61 -36.86 16.80
C THR A 209 -60.20 -38.10 17.60
N PRO A 210 -58.91 -38.42 17.74
CA PRO A 210 -58.50 -39.55 18.58
C PRO A 210 -58.80 -39.31 20.04
N THR A 211 -59.23 -40.34 20.73
CA THR A 211 -59.45 -40.37 22.18
C THR A 211 -58.15 -40.07 22.90
N PRO A 212 -58.10 -39.24 23.97
CA PRO A 212 -56.90 -38.92 24.66
C PRO A 212 -56.21 -40.15 25.26
N THR A 213 -54.98 -40.38 24.84
CA THR A 213 -54.09 -41.40 25.43
C THR A 213 -53.57 -40.85 26.78
N PRO A 214 -53.44 -41.71 27.82
CA PRO A 214 -52.98 -41.25 29.12
C PRO A 214 -51.61 -40.61 29.01
N THR A 215 -51.46 -39.45 29.65
CA THR A 215 -50.22 -38.64 29.69
C THR A 215 -49.13 -39.48 30.37
N PRO A 216 -47.96 -39.71 29.73
CA PRO A 216 -46.83 -40.34 30.39
C PRO A 216 -46.30 -39.48 31.52
N THR A 217 -45.93 -40.09 32.61
CA THR A 217 -45.25 -39.49 33.78
C THR A 217 -43.96 -38.79 33.29
N PRO A 218 -43.64 -37.58 33.72
CA PRO A 218 -42.44 -36.87 33.27
C PRO A 218 -41.17 -37.66 33.63
N THR A 219 -40.43 -38.05 32.65
CA THR A 219 -39.06 -38.57 32.82
C THR A 219 -38.18 -37.42 33.27
N PRO A 220 -37.24 -37.62 34.24
CA PRO A 220 -36.36 -36.58 34.67
C PRO A 220 -35.57 -35.97 33.51
N THR A 221 -35.67 -34.66 33.36
CA THR A 221 -34.95 -33.90 32.35
C THR A 221 -33.45 -34.10 32.53
N PRO A 222 -32.69 -34.56 31.52
CA PRO A 222 -31.26 -34.63 31.61
C PRO A 222 -30.67 -33.23 31.87
N THR A 223 -29.75 -33.12 32.84
CA THR A 223 -29.01 -31.92 33.13
C THR A 223 -28.34 -31.44 31.84
N PRO A 224 -28.47 -30.17 31.45
CA PRO A 224 -27.89 -29.69 30.21
C PRO A 224 -26.38 -29.89 30.24
N THR A 225 -25.86 -30.71 29.32
CA THR A 225 -24.44 -30.79 29.03
C THR A 225 -23.96 -29.39 28.63
N PRO A 226 -22.86 -28.84 29.17
CA PRO A 226 -22.39 -27.54 28.78
C PRO A 226 -22.21 -27.51 27.25
N THR A 227 -22.92 -26.62 26.61
CA THR A 227 -22.78 -26.33 25.19
C THR A 227 -21.33 -25.92 24.94
N PRO A 228 -20.58 -26.58 24.04
CA PRO A 228 -19.24 -26.14 23.73
C PRO A 228 -19.31 -24.68 23.26
N THR A 229 -18.56 -23.82 23.93
CA THR A 229 -18.35 -22.44 23.48
C THR A 229 -17.89 -22.50 22.03
N PRO A 230 -18.48 -21.73 21.10
CA PRO A 230 -18.07 -21.77 19.68
C PRO A 230 -16.58 -21.39 19.63
N THR A 231 -15.75 -22.38 19.39
CA THR A 231 -14.33 -22.17 19.07
C THR A 231 -14.33 -21.48 17.72
N VAL A 232 -13.88 -20.23 17.68
CA VAL A 232 -13.66 -19.52 16.43
C VAL A 232 -12.68 -20.39 15.64
N ALA A 233 -13.17 -21.03 14.58
CA ALA A 233 -12.35 -21.89 13.75
C ALA A 233 -11.26 -21.02 13.10
N GLY A 234 -10.04 -21.11 13.62
CA GLY A 234 -8.90 -20.38 13.08
C GLY A 234 -8.30 -21.10 11.87
N TYR A 235 -7.39 -20.43 11.23
CA TYR A 235 -6.65 -20.94 10.07
C TYR A 235 -5.35 -21.62 10.51
N THR A 236 -4.86 -22.59 9.74
CA THR A 236 -3.58 -23.23 9.98
C THR A 236 -2.49 -22.67 9.06
N MET A 237 -1.23 -22.76 9.49
CA MET A 237 -0.11 -22.35 8.63
C MET A 237 -0.06 -23.17 7.33
N ALA A 238 -0.47 -24.44 7.35
CA ALA A 238 -0.58 -25.26 6.14
C ALA A 238 -1.57 -24.68 5.11
N GLN A 239 -2.69 -24.13 5.57
CA GLN A 239 -3.64 -23.43 4.70
C GLN A 239 -3.03 -22.13 4.13
N VAL A 240 -2.28 -21.39 4.94
CA VAL A 240 -1.57 -20.19 4.46
C VAL A 240 -0.56 -20.56 3.38
N MET A 241 0.28 -21.56 3.61
CA MET A 241 1.27 -22.06 2.64
C MET A 241 0.65 -22.58 1.34
N ALA A 242 -0.54 -23.14 1.38
CA ALA A 242 -1.28 -23.59 0.18
C ALA A 242 -1.78 -22.40 -0.68
N ASN A 243 -1.85 -21.18 -0.12
CA ASN A 243 -2.33 -19.97 -0.78
C ASN A 243 -1.15 -19.01 -1.06
N ASN A 244 -0.17 -19.46 -1.84
CA ASN A 244 1.11 -18.79 -2.09
C ASN A 244 1.28 -18.26 -3.52
N THR A 245 0.19 -18.05 -4.26
CA THR A 245 0.21 -17.60 -5.65
C THR A 245 -0.45 -16.22 -5.82
N ALA A 246 -0.25 -15.58 -6.98
CA ALA A 246 -0.93 -14.34 -7.30
C ALA A 246 -2.47 -14.48 -7.37
N GLN A 247 -2.97 -15.68 -7.66
CA GLN A 247 -4.41 -15.98 -7.73
C GLN A 247 -5.01 -16.29 -6.34
N SER A 248 -4.16 -16.66 -5.40
CA SER A 248 -4.57 -16.89 -4.01
C SER A 248 -3.37 -16.63 -3.09
N CYS A 249 -3.36 -15.45 -2.49
CA CYS A 249 -2.24 -14.93 -1.69
C CYS A 249 -2.68 -14.68 -0.25
N TRP A 250 -2.31 -15.61 0.63
CA TRP A 250 -2.54 -15.45 2.06
C TRP A 250 -1.23 -15.24 2.79
N THR A 251 -1.28 -14.47 3.86
CA THR A 251 -0.14 -14.26 4.76
C THR A 251 -0.58 -14.20 6.20
N VAL A 252 0.34 -14.42 7.11
CA VAL A 252 0.14 -14.18 8.53
C VAL A 252 0.77 -12.85 8.91
N VAL A 253 0.10 -12.05 9.73
CA VAL A 253 0.70 -10.90 10.42
C VAL A 253 0.15 -10.88 11.85
N ASP A 254 1.07 -10.82 12.82
CA ASP A 254 0.75 -10.76 14.26
C ASP A 254 -0.27 -11.82 14.73
N GLY A 255 -0.14 -13.06 14.20
CA GLY A 255 -0.98 -14.19 14.57
C GLY A 255 -2.36 -14.21 13.93
N TYR A 256 -2.64 -13.34 12.95
CA TYR A 256 -3.85 -13.35 12.14
C TYR A 256 -3.54 -13.65 10.68
N VAL A 257 -4.46 -14.32 10.00
CA VAL A 257 -4.37 -14.67 8.58
C VAL A 257 -5.11 -13.63 7.76
N TYR A 258 -4.51 -13.20 6.66
CA TYR A 258 -5.04 -12.20 5.74
C TYR A 258 -5.03 -12.71 4.30
N ASN A 259 -6.09 -12.41 3.54
CA ASN A 259 -6.15 -12.70 2.10
C ASN A 259 -5.83 -11.43 1.32
N LEU A 260 -4.61 -11.34 0.82
CA LEU A 260 -4.11 -10.17 0.09
C LEU A 260 -4.27 -10.27 -1.43
N THR A 261 -4.96 -11.29 -1.95
CA THR A 261 -5.09 -11.53 -3.39
C THR A 261 -5.55 -10.29 -4.18
N SER A 262 -6.59 -9.61 -3.69
CA SER A 262 -7.11 -8.40 -4.33
C SER A 262 -6.24 -7.15 -4.11
N TRP A 263 -5.33 -7.21 -3.13
CA TRP A 263 -4.46 -6.10 -2.79
C TRP A 263 -3.14 -6.10 -3.57
N ILE A 264 -2.75 -7.22 -4.20
CA ILE A 264 -1.48 -7.38 -4.91
C ILE A 264 -1.22 -6.21 -5.88
N ASN A 265 -2.18 -5.93 -6.76
CA ASN A 265 -2.01 -4.90 -7.80
C ASN A 265 -2.35 -3.47 -7.32
N SER A 266 -2.90 -3.33 -6.11
CA SER A 266 -3.30 -2.04 -5.53
C SER A 266 -2.36 -1.60 -4.41
N HIS A 267 -1.37 -2.42 -4.06
CA HIS A 267 -0.42 -2.09 -3.01
C HIS A 267 0.52 -0.96 -3.47
N PRO A 268 0.64 0.16 -2.73
CA PRO A 268 1.50 1.28 -3.09
C PRO A 268 2.98 0.92 -3.25
N GLY A 269 3.48 -0.05 -2.46
CA GLY A 269 4.84 -0.59 -2.57
C GLY A 269 5.05 -1.59 -3.72
N GLY A 270 4.09 -1.69 -4.64
CA GLY A 270 4.14 -2.60 -5.78
C GLY A 270 3.67 -4.01 -5.45
N SER A 271 3.30 -4.76 -6.51
CA SER A 271 2.79 -6.13 -6.40
C SER A 271 3.83 -7.11 -5.82
N GLY A 272 5.12 -6.88 -6.09
CA GLY A 272 6.22 -7.72 -5.62
C GLY A 272 6.31 -7.78 -4.09
N ALA A 273 6.04 -6.67 -3.41
CA ALA A 273 6.04 -6.60 -1.94
C ALA A 273 4.97 -7.51 -1.33
N ILE A 274 3.79 -7.62 -1.96
CA ILE A 274 2.73 -8.50 -1.51
C ILE A 274 3.00 -9.95 -1.92
N LEU A 275 3.43 -10.18 -3.16
CA LEU A 275 3.74 -11.53 -3.65
C LEU A 275 4.82 -12.24 -2.81
N PHE A 276 5.77 -11.47 -2.28
CA PHE A 276 6.80 -11.99 -1.37
C PHE A 276 6.20 -12.53 -0.05
N LEU A 277 5.05 -12.02 0.39
CA LEU A 277 4.39 -12.44 1.61
C LEU A 277 3.47 -13.66 1.42
N CYS A 278 3.08 -13.97 0.18
CA CYS A 278 2.13 -15.04 -0.08
C CYS A 278 2.65 -16.39 0.42
N GLY A 279 1.85 -17.08 1.23
CA GLY A 279 2.18 -18.38 1.81
C GLY A 279 3.11 -18.33 3.01
N THR A 280 3.44 -17.16 3.53
CA THR A 280 4.44 -16.98 4.61
C THR A 280 3.87 -16.28 5.84
N ASP A 281 4.64 -16.31 6.93
CA ASP A 281 4.47 -15.37 8.06
C ASP A 281 5.17 -14.06 7.71
N GLY A 282 4.38 -13.06 7.34
CA GLY A 282 4.82 -11.72 6.96
C GLY A 282 4.98 -10.75 8.12
N THR A 283 4.82 -11.16 9.38
CA THR A 283 4.86 -10.30 10.55
C THR A 283 6.10 -9.40 10.58
N ASN A 284 7.27 -10.00 10.41
CA ASN A 284 8.53 -9.24 10.43
C ASN A 284 8.63 -8.26 9.26
N ALA A 285 8.23 -8.69 8.06
CA ALA A 285 8.27 -7.84 6.87
C ALA A 285 7.30 -6.67 6.98
N PHE A 286 6.06 -6.93 7.42
CA PHE A 286 5.06 -5.89 7.65
C PHE A 286 5.50 -4.91 8.73
N SER A 287 6.00 -5.40 9.86
CA SER A 287 6.49 -4.55 10.95
C SER A 287 7.69 -3.72 10.55
N ALA A 288 8.65 -4.30 9.81
CA ALA A 288 9.82 -3.57 9.33
C ALA A 288 9.45 -2.39 8.43
N GLN A 289 8.40 -2.55 7.60
CA GLN A 289 7.96 -1.53 6.64
C GLN A 289 6.93 -0.56 7.23
N HIS A 290 6.04 -1.03 8.12
CA HIS A 290 4.82 -0.31 8.52
C HIS A 290 4.68 -0.11 10.04
N GLN A 291 5.72 -0.40 10.82
CA GLN A 291 5.67 -0.22 12.27
C GLN A 291 5.24 1.20 12.65
N ASN A 292 4.26 1.30 13.54
CA ASN A 292 3.66 2.57 14.01
C ASN A 292 2.89 3.38 12.94
N GLN A 293 2.56 2.77 11.81
CA GLN A 293 1.72 3.41 10.78
C GLN A 293 0.28 2.90 10.91
N ALA A 294 -0.65 3.76 11.33
CA ALA A 294 -2.05 3.37 11.52
C ALA A 294 -2.76 2.98 10.21
N ARG A 295 -2.47 3.66 9.09
CA ARG A 295 -3.14 3.42 7.81
C ARG A 295 -2.86 2.03 7.23
N PRO A 296 -1.60 1.56 7.12
CA PRO A 296 -1.33 0.18 6.67
C PRO A 296 -1.99 -0.86 7.57
N ALA A 297 -1.99 -0.67 8.90
CA ALA A 297 -2.64 -1.59 9.83
C ALA A 297 -4.16 -1.64 9.62
N ILE A 298 -4.84 -0.48 9.47
CA ILE A 298 -6.26 -0.39 9.17
C ILE A 298 -6.57 -1.03 7.82
N ARG A 299 -5.73 -0.78 6.81
CA ARG A 299 -5.91 -1.38 5.48
C ARG A 299 -5.73 -2.90 5.54
N LEU A 300 -4.70 -3.39 6.20
CA LEU A 300 -4.46 -4.81 6.39
C LEU A 300 -5.66 -5.50 7.05
N ASP A 301 -6.26 -4.85 8.05
CA ASP A 301 -7.40 -5.39 8.78
C ASP A 301 -8.63 -5.64 7.89
N THR A 302 -8.78 -4.88 6.79
CA THR A 302 -9.87 -5.11 5.81
C THR A 302 -9.74 -6.42 5.04
N TYR A 303 -8.58 -7.07 5.09
CA TYR A 303 -8.29 -8.36 4.43
C TYR A 303 -8.21 -9.54 5.41
N ARG A 304 -8.52 -9.30 6.70
CA ARG A 304 -8.43 -10.31 7.75
C ARG A 304 -9.42 -11.44 7.51
N LEU A 305 -8.93 -12.68 7.57
CA LEU A 305 -9.73 -13.90 7.54
C LEU A 305 -10.05 -14.39 8.97
N GLY A 306 -9.08 -14.40 9.87
CA GLY A 306 -9.24 -14.88 11.23
C GLY A 306 -7.92 -15.19 11.93
N PRO A 307 -7.96 -15.72 13.16
CA PRO A 307 -6.74 -16.06 13.90
C PRO A 307 -6.02 -17.27 13.28
N LEU A 308 -4.69 -17.28 13.41
CA LEU A 308 -3.86 -18.44 13.14
C LEU A 308 -3.96 -19.41 14.33
N ASN A 309 -4.35 -20.64 14.09
CA ASN A 309 -4.27 -21.71 15.08
C ASN A 309 -2.80 -22.17 15.21
N LYS A 310 -2.38 -22.30 16.44
CA LYS A 310 -1.04 -22.84 16.79
C LYS A 310 -1.03 -24.36 16.66
#